data_d5fae95882e45d131a46b2b591b8420e
#
_entry.id   d5fae95882e45d131a46b2b591b8420e
#
_cell.length_a   1.000
_cell.length_b   1.000
_cell.length_c   1.000
_cell.angle_alpha   90.00
_cell.angle_beta   90.00
_cell.angle_gamma   90.00
#
_symmetry.space_group_name_H-M   'P 1'
#
loop_
_entity.id
_entity.type
_entity.pdbx_description
1 polymer ?
#
loop_
_entity_poly.entity_id
_entity_poly.type
_entity_poly.pdbx_seq_one_letter_code
_entity_poly.pdbx_strand_id
1 'polypeptide(L)'
;QKFMGKQDLYMDVGAIDFAGSVVVHVTGATAAAFGAWWLGPRRGRFDAEGNVQPMANHSAPMQVLGTLLLWFGFYGFNIGRVFQMGYIGDSGIAGRVAMNTTLSAASSALLSMSIAYFKSGDYDLNAIVNGITAGLVASCAGCAVIAPWAAVLTGFGAAVSYTLGSWFSLYLQIDDVTDAIAI
;
A
#
# COMPACT_ATOMS: atom_id res chain seq x y z
N GLN A 1 -8.60 -0.74 26.53
CA GLN A 1 -9.01 -2.15 26.64
C GLN A 1 -10.46 -2.44 26.25
N LYS A 2 -11.26 -1.43 25.87
CA LYS A 2 -12.64 -1.60 25.37
C LYS A 2 -12.75 -1.59 23.84
N PHE A 3 -11.63 -1.58 23.16
CA PHE A 3 -11.55 -1.45 21.70
C PHE A 3 -11.96 -2.70 20.93
N MET A 4 -12.23 -3.80 21.64
CA MET A 4 -12.28 -5.09 21.00
C MET A 4 -13.59 -5.78 21.34
N GLY A 5 -14.56 -5.60 20.44
CA GLY A 5 -15.80 -6.39 20.48
C GLY A 5 -15.49 -7.87 20.24
N LYS A 6 -16.29 -8.74 20.87
CA LYS A 6 -16.15 -10.21 20.85
C LYS A 6 -16.29 -10.89 19.48
N GLN A 7 -16.16 -10.15 18.37
CA GLN A 7 -16.46 -10.70 17.04
C GLN A 7 -15.25 -10.79 16.08
N ASP A 8 -14.06 -10.37 16.50
CA ASP A 8 -12.91 -10.44 15.61
C ASP A 8 -12.11 -11.72 15.90
N LEU A 9 -12.08 -12.62 14.95
CA LEU A 9 -11.33 -13.89 15.00
C LEU A 9 -9.85 -13.72 15.37
N TYR A 10 -9.30 -12.57 15.05
CA TYR A 10 -7.90 -12.19 15.34
C TYR A 10 -7.65 -11.82 16.81
N MET A 11 -8.69 -11.61 17.60
CA MET A 11 -8.60 -11.22 19.00
C MET A 11 -8.04 -12.32 19.89
N ASP A 12 -8.37 -13.57 19.58
CA ASP A 12 -7.89 -14.71 20.35
C ASP A 12 -6.38 -14.94 20.17
N VAL A 13 -5.81 -14.43 19.08
CA VAL A 13 -4.36 -14.51 18.79
C VAL A 13 -3.63 -13.19 18.99
N GLY A 14 -4.31 -12.15 19.46
CA GLY A 14 -3.71 -10.83 19.73
C GLY A 14 -3.34 -10.00 18.50
N ALA A 15 -3.81 -10.39 17.31
CA ALA A 15 -3.60 -9.63 16.09
C ALA A 15 -4.65 -8.53 15.92
N ILE A 16 -4.25 -7.38 15.38
CA ILE A 16 -5.12 -6.25 15.06
C ILE A 16 -5.01 -5.94 13.58
N ASP A 17 -6.13 -5.98 12.88
CA ASP A 17 -6.27 -5.51 11.50
C ASP A 17 -7.42 -4.49 11.43
N PHE A 18 -7.12 -3.25 11.89
CA PHE A 18 -8.13 -2.23 12.16
C PHE A 18 -9.00 -1.90 10.95
N ALA A 19 -8.40 -1.58 9.81
CA ALA A 19 -9.11 -1.23 8.58
C ALA A 19 -8.93 -2.25 7.45
N GLY A 20 -8.29 -3.39 7.69
CA GLY A 20 -8.27 -4.48 6.73
C GLY A 20 -7.02 -4.59 5.85
N SER A 21 -5.84 -4.29 6.39
CA SER A 21 -4.58 -4.49 5.63
C SER A 21 -4.45 -5.94 5.16
N VAL A 22 -4.77 -6.92 6.01
CA VAL A 22 -4.78 -8.34 5.64
C VAL A 22 -6.07 -8.74 4.94
N VAL A 23 -7.21 -8.46 5.59
CA VAL A 23 -8.53 -8.95 5.10
C VAL A 23 -8.90 -8.36 3.74
N VAL A 24 -8.53 -7.13 3.45
CA VAL A 24 -8.86 -6.46 2.18
C VAL A 24 -7.67 -6.52 1.22
N HIS A 25 -6.51 -6.03 1.65
CA HIS A 25 -5.40 -5.80 0.71
C HIS A 25 -4.62 -7.08 0.39
N VAL A 26 -4.30 -7.93 1.37
CA VAL A 26 -3.66 -9.23 1.05
C VAL A 26 -4.59 -10.13 0.24
N THR A 27 -5.91 -10.10 0.52
CA THR A 27 -6.89 -10.84 -0.30
C THR A 27 -6.91 -10.29 -1.74
N GLY A 28 -6.91 -8.95 -1.90
CA GLY A 28 -6.87 -8.29 -3.20
C GLY A 28 -5.58 -8.60 -3.96
N ALA A 29 -4.42 -8.48 -3.31
CA ALA A 29 -3.11 -8.79 -3.88
C ALA A 29 -3.02 -10.26 -4.33
N THR A 30 -3.55 -11.18 -3.52
CA THR A 30 -3.60 -12.61 -3.88
C THR A 30 -4.44 -12.83 -5.13
N ALA A 31 -5.63 -12.22 -5.19
CA ALA A 31 -6.48 -12.30 -6.38
C ALA A 31 -5.80 -11.69 -7.62
N ALA A 32 -5.12 -10.55 -7.45
CA ALA A 32 -4.35 -9.91 -8.51
C ALA A 32 -3.20 -10.80 -9.00
N ALA A 33 -2.49 -11.48 -8.10
CA ALA A 33 -1.40 -12.39 -8.44
C ALA A 33 -1.91 -13.57 -9.31
N PHE A 34 -2.99 -14.22 -8.90
CA PHE A 34 -3.59 -15.28 -9.71
C PHE A 34 -4.15 -14.77 -11.05
N GLY A 35 -4.76 -13.58 -11.06
CA GLY A 35 -5.25 -12.95 -12.28
C GLY A 35 -4.12 -12.64 -13.27
N ALA A 36 -3.04 -12.01 -12.81
CA ALA A 36 -1.88 -11.67 -13.63
C ALA A 36 -1.18 -12.93 -14.15
N TRP A 37 -1.01 -13.95 -13.31
CA TRP A 37 -0.43 -15.22 -13.70
C TRP A 37 -1.27 -15.94 -14.77
N TRP A 38 -2.60 -15.94 -14.62
CA TRP A 38 -3.51 -16.60 -15.55
C TRP A 38 -3.58 -15.91 -16.91
N LEU A 39 -3.63 -14.56 -16.91
CA LEU A 39 -3.70 -13.76 -18.15
C LEU A 39 -2.38 -13.75 -18.91
N GLY A 40 -1.27 -13.93 -18.22
CA GLY A 40 0.07 -13.79 -18.78
C GLY A 40 0.49 -12.33 -19.00
N PRO A 41 1.76 -12.10 -19.35
CA PRO A 41 2.30 -10.77 -19.51
C PRO A 41 1.78 -10.06 -20.77
N ARG A 42 1.74 -8.73 -20.72
CA ARG A 42 1.46 -7.88 -21.89
C ARG A 42 2.49 -8.15 -23.01
N ARG A 43 2.03 -8.03 -24.24
CA ARG A 43 2.90 -8.21 -25.41
C ARG A 43 4.08 -7.23 -25.37
N GLY A 44 5.29 -7.77 -25.45
CA GLY A 44 6.53 -6.98 -25.41
C GLY A 44 6.96 -6.55 -23.99
N ARG A 45 6.35 -7.07 -22.91
CA ARG A 45 6.81 -6.81 -21.55
C ARG A 45 8.13 -7.51 -21.23
N PHE A 46 8.32 -8.70 -21.77
CA PHE A 46 9.54 -9.47 -21.66
C PHE A 46 10.06 -9.77 -23.08
N ASP A 47 11.38 -9.70 -23.28
CA ASP A 47 12.02 -10.12 -24.54
C ASP A 47 12.16 -11.66 -24.62
N ALA A 48 12.76 -12.14 -25.71
CA ALA A 48 12.95 -13.58 -25.91
C ALA A 48 13.90 -14.22 -24.88
N GLU A 49 14.75 -13.41 -24.27
CA GLU A 49 15.70 -13.79 -23.22
C GLU A 49 15.11 -13.66 -21.82
N GLY A 50 13.87 -13.15 -21.69
CA GLY A 50 13.16 -12.95 -20.43
C GLY A 50 13.48 -11.63 -19.71
N ASN A 51 14.19 -10.69 -20.35
CA ASN A 51 14.48 -9.41 -19.73
C ASN A 51 13.28 -8.48 -19.78
N VAL A 52 13.11 -7.68 -18.73
CA VAL A 52 12.01 -6.73 -18.60
C VAL A 52 12.19 -5.55 -19.56
N GLN A 53 11.20 -5.32 -20.41
CA GLN A 53 11.16 -4.16 -21.29
C GLN A 53 10.38 -3.02 -20.65
N PRO A 54 10.89 -1.76 -20.70
CA PRO A 54 10.21 -0.62 -20.11
C PRO A 54 8.90 -0.33 -20.85
N MET A 55 7.83 -0.12 -20.07
CA MET A 55 6.53 0.32 -20.62
C MET A 55 6.17 1.64 -19.97
N ALA A 56 6.24 2.72 -20.76
CA ALA A 56 5.92 4.05 -20.29
C ALA A 56 4.44 4.19 -19.93
N ASN A 57 4.16 4.91 -18.85
CA ASN A 57 2.81 5.26 -18.48
C ASN A 57 2.20 6.26 -19.47
N HIS A 58 0.90 6.14 -19.66
CA HIS A 58 0.15 6.98 -20.60
C HIS A 58 0.19 8.48 -20.24
N SER A 59 0.06 8.83 -18.94
CA SER A 59 -0.02 10.23 -18.51
C SER A 59 0.42 10.39 -17.06
N ALA A 60 1.55 11.05 -16.83
CA ALA A 60 2.03 11.39 -15.50
C ALA A 60 1.05 12.29 -14.71
N PRO A 61 0.43 13.35 -15.28
CA PRO A 61 -0.55 14.14 -14.55
C PRO A 61 -1.77 13.34 -14.08
N MET A 62 -2.27 12.42 -14.89
CA MET A 62 -3.41 11.56 -14.51
C MET A 62 -3.01 10.57 -13.41
N GLN A 63 -1.79 10.06 -13.45
CA GLN A 63 -1.27 9.17 -12.41
C GLN A 63 -1.18 9.91 -11.05
N VAL A 64 -0.65 11.12 -11.03
CA VAL A 64 -0.58 11.94 -9.82
C VAL A 64 -1.98 12.27 -9.30
N LEU A 65 -2.88 12.69 -10.18
CA LEU A 65 -4.27 12.98 -9.81
C LEU A 65 -4.95 11.74 -9.21
N GLY A 66 -4.80 10.57 -9.85
CA GLY A 66 -5.35 9.31 -9.34
C GLY A 66 -4.81 8.96 -7.95
N THR A 67 -3.50 9.13 -7.74
CA THR A 67 -2.87 8.89 -6.44
C THR A 67 -3.38 9.84 -5.35
N LEU A 68 -3.59 11.12 -5.66
CA LEU A 68 -4.14 12.08 -4.71
C LEU A 68 -5.61 11.76 -4.36
N LEU A 69 -6.41 11.37 -5.33
CA LEU A 69 -7.79 10.92 -5.11
C LEU A 69 -7.82 9.64 -4.27
N LEU A 70 -6.91 8.71 -4.54
CA LEU A 70 -6.76 7.49 -3.76
C LEU A 70 -6.37 7.81 -2.30
N TRP A 71 -5.39 8.71 -2.09
CA TRP A 71 -4.98 9.13 -0.75
C TRP A 71 -6.14 9.74 0.03
N PHE A 72 -6.90 10.62 -0.61
CA PHE A 72 -8.12 11.18 -0.01
C PHE A 72 -9.14 10.08 0.34
N GLY A 73 -9.33 9.11 -0.56
CA GLY A 73 -10.21 7.96 -0.35
C GLY A 73 -9.79 7.10 0.85
N PHE A 74 -8.48 6.96 1.10
CA PHE A 74 -7.98 6.23 2.26
C PHE A 74 -8.29 6.91 3.60
N TYR A 75 -8.43 8.23 3.65
CA TYR A 75 -8.98 8.86 4.87
C TYR A 75 -10.42 8.41 5.12
N GLY A 76 -11.26 8.37 4.08
CA GLY A 76 -12.61 7.83 4.19
C GLY A 76 -12.62 6.36 4.61
N PHE A 77 -11.74 5.57 4.05
CA PHE A 77 -11.61 4.14 4.33
C PHE A 77 -11.17 3.88 5.78
N ASN A 78 -10.07 4.47 6.22
CA ASN A 78 -9.50 4.25 7.54
C ASN A 78 -10.32 4.94 8.66
N ILE A 79 -10.74 6.21 8.47
CA ILE A 79 -11.53 6.94 9.47
C ILE A 79 -12.96 6.39 9.52
N GLY A 80 -13.53 5.98 8.39
CA GLY A 80 -14.85 5.37 8.33
C GLY A 80 -14.97 4.14 9.23
N ARG A 81 -13.89 3.40 9.42
CA ARG A 81 -13.84 2.26 10.34
C ARG A 81 -14.06 2.68 11.82
N VAL A 82 -13.61 3.87 12.21
CA VAL A 82 -13.86 4.42 13.57
C VAL A 82 -15.35 4.50 13.83
N PHE A 83 -16.12 4.99 12.87
CA PHE A 83 -17.58 5.12 12.99
C PHE A 83 -18.28 3.75 13.02
N GLN A 84 -17.83 2.79 12.21
CA GLN A 84 -18.39 1.43 12.19
C GLN A 84 -18.18 0.69 13.51
N MET A 85 -17.11 0.97 14.25
CA MET A 85 -16.84 0.38 15.55
C MET A 85 -17.62 1.03 16.71
N GLY A 86 -18.50 1.98 16.43
CA GLY A 86 -19.33 2.64 17.44
C GLY A 86 -18.62 3.75 18.21
N TYR A 87 -17.46 4.20 17.75
CA TYR A 87 -16.74 5.36 18.31
C TYR A 87 -17.29 6.67 17.75
N ILE A 88 -18.60 6.80 17.66
CA ILE A 88 -19.28 8.01 17.18
C ILE A 88 -18.93 9.15 18.13
N GLY A 89 -18.26 10.19 17.61
CA GLY A 89 -17.87 11.36 18.39
C GLY A 89 -16.46 11.32 19.00
N ASP A 90 -15.70 10.24 18.84
CA ASP A 90 -14.29 10.21 19.25
C ASP A 90 -13.38 10.83 18.18
N SER A 91 -13.36 12.16 18.17
CA SER A 91 -12.51 12.94 17.27
C SER A 91 -11.00 12.67 17.49
N GLY A 92 -10.61 12.25 18.68
CA GLY A 92 -9.22 11.92 18.99
C GLY A 92 -8.72 10.69 18.25
N ILE A 93 -9.53 9.63 18.16
CA ILE A 93 -9.18 8.43 17.40
C ILE A 93 -9.16 8.75 15.89
N ALA A 94 -10.17 9.45 15.39
CA ALA A 94 -10.23 9.82 13.99
C ALA A 94 -9.01 10.67 13.56
N GLY A 95 -8.63 11.66 14.40
CA GLY A 95 -7.43 12.45 14.18
C GLY A 95 -6.13 11.63 14.17
N ARG A 96 -6.00 10.67 15.09
CA ARG A 96 -4.86 9.74 15.12
C ARG A 96 -4.79 8.89 13.86
N VAL A 97 -5.91 8.33 13.44
CA VAL A 97 -6.03 7.53 12.21
C VAL A 97 -5.58 8.35 10.99
N ALA A 98 -6.09 9.58 10.84
CA ALA A 98 -5.70 10.47 9.75
C ALA A 98 -4.20 10.77 9.75
N MET A 99 -3.65 11.13 10.92
CA MET A 99 -2.24 11.45 11.09
C MET A 99 -1.35 10.24 10.77
N ASN A 100 -1.64 9.07 11.32
CA ASN A 100 -0.84 7.86 11.10
C ASN A 100 -0.91 7.40 9.64
N THR A 101 -2.07 7.51 8.99
CA THR A 101 -2.22 7.23 7.55
C THR A 101 -1.34 8.17 6.72
N THR A 102 -1.34 9.47 7.04
CA THR A 102 -0.50 10.45 6.34
C THR A 102 0.99 10.19 6.53
N LEU A 103 1.42 9.94 7.77
CA LEU A 103 2.84 9.70 8.09
C LEU A 103 3.37 8.44 7.41
N SER A 104 2.59 7.37 7.40
CA SER A 104 2.96 6.12 6.73
C SER A 104 3.08 6.32 5.21
N ALA A 105 2.10 6.97 4.59
CA ALA A 105 2.13 7.25 3.15
C ALA A 105 3.32 8.14 2.74
N ALA A 106 3.54 9.23 3.48
CA ALA A 106 4.61 10.17 3.18
C ALA A 106 6.00 9.55 3.37
N SER A 107 6.23 8.83 4.47
CA SER A 107 7.52 8.17 4.73
C SER A 107 7.81 7.06 3.74
N SER A 108 6.79 6.30 3.33
CA SER A 108 6.91 5.28 2.29
C SER A 108 7.27 5.89 0.93
N ALA A 109 6.60 6.98 0.55
CA ALA A 109 6.90 7.70 -0.69
C ALA A 109 8.35 8.19 -0.74
N LEU A 110 8.81 8.83 0.34
CA LEU A 110 10.17 9.36 0.44
C LEU A 110 11.22 8.26 0.36
N LEU A 111 11.00 7.14 1.04
CA LEU A 111 11.94 6.02 1.00
C LEU A 111 11.92 5.33 -0.37
N SER A 112 10.74 5.08 -0.95
CA SER A 112 10.64 4.47 -2.30
C SER A 112 11.30 5.34 -3.36
N MET A 113 11.10 6.66 -3.31
CA MET A 113 11.79 7.62 -4.17
C MET A 113 13.32 7.54 -3.99
N SER A 114 13.78 7.48 -2.74
CA SER A 114 15.22 7.40 -2.43
C SER A 114 15.82 6.10 -2.96
N ILE A 115 15.16 4.95 -2.75
CA ILE A 115 15.61 3.66 -3.27
C ILE A 115 15.70 3.69 -4.80
N ALA A 116 14.69 4.24 -5.48
CA ALA A 116 14.69 4.37 -6.95
C ALA A 116 15.85 5.25 -7.41
N TYR A 117 16.06 6.40 -6.79
CA TYR A 117 17.14 7.30 -7.10
C TYR A 117 18.53 6.67 -6.93
N PHE A 118 18.77 5.96 -5.82
CA PHE A 118 20.06 5.27 -5.61
C PHE A 118 20.30 4.13 -6.58
N LYS A 119 19.22 3.55 -7.14
CA LYS A 119 19.31 2.44 -8.11
C LYS A 119 19.54 2.93 -9.54
N SER A 120 18.88 4.00 -9.97
CA SER A 120 18.86 4.46 -11.37
C SER A 120 19.54 5.80 -11.60
N GLY A 121 19.77 6.60 -10.57
CA GLY A 121 20.26 7.98 -10.66
C GLY A 121 19.16 9.01 -11.00
N ASP A 122 17.93 8.57 -11.27
CA ASP A 122 16.82 9.42 -11.67
C ASP A 122 15.64 9.31 -10.69
N TYR A 123 14.82 10.37 -10.64
CA TYR A 123 13.57 10.36 -9.88
C TYR A 123 12.46 9.65 -10.66
N ASP A 124 12.04 8.50 -10.16
CA ASP A 124 10.97 7.72 -10.78
C ASP A 124 9.61 8.05 -10.14
N LEU A 125 8.71 8.62 -10.95
CA LEU A 125 7.34 8.94 -10.52
C LEU A 125 6.57 7.68 -10.09
N ASN A 126 6.79 6.55 -10.75
CA ASN A 126 6.11 5.30 -10.37
C ASN A 126 6.50 4.85 -8.97
N ALA A 127 7.79 4.93 -8.64
CA ALA A 127 8.26 4.58 -7.30
C ALA A 127 7.63 5.47 -6.22
N ILE A 128 7.42 6.77 -6.51
CA ILE A 128 6.80 7.71 -5.59
C ILE A 128 5.32 7.36 -5.37
N VAL A 129 4.54 7.23 -6.45
CA VAL A 129 3.09 7.03 -6.34
C VAL A 129 2.73 5.65 -5.78
N ASN A 130 3.48 4.62 -6.17
CA ASN A 130 3.30 3.28 -5.61
C ASN A 130 3.79 3.20 -4.16
N GLY A 131 4.87 3.92 -3.82
CA GLY A 131 5.30 4.10 -2.44
C GLY A 131 4.24 4.76 -1.57
N ILE A 132 3.55 5.81 -2.06
CA ILE A 132 2.39 6.40 -1.37
C ILE A 132 1.35 5.31 -1.10
N THR A 133 0.95 4.57 -2.14
CA THR A 133 -0.10 3.55 -2.05
C THR A 133 0.28 2.43 -1.08
N ALA A 134 1.52 1.94 -1.14
CA ALA A 134 2.03 0.92 -0.21
C ALA A 134 1.98 1.40 1.26
N GLY A 135 2.36 2.66 1.51
CA GLY A 135 2.26 3.26 2.84
C GLY A 135 0.82 3.41 3.33
N LEU A 136 -0.12 3.75 2.43
CA LEU A 136 -1.55 3.81 2.75
C LEU A 136 -2.09 2.44 3.13
N VAL A 137 -1.78 1.41 2.35
CA VAL A 137 -2.18 0.01 2.60
C VAL A 137 -1.61 -0.50 3.93
N ALA A 138 -0.31 -0.30 4.17
CA ALA A 138 0.34 -0.74 5.40
C ALA A 138 -0.25 -0.06 6.65
N SER A 139 -0.68 1.19 6.55
CA SER A 139 -1.29 1.92 7.66
C SER A 139 -2.61 1.31 8.14
N CYS A 140 -3.35 0.61 7.27
CA CYS A 140 -4.69 0.11 7.57
C CYS A 140 -4.75 -0.81 8.79
N ALA A 141 -3.73 -1.63 9.03
CA ALA A 141 -3.73 -2.55 10.15
C ALA A 141 -3.66 -1.86 11.51
N GLY A 142 -2.83 -0.81 11.62
CA GLY A 142 -2.45 -0.24 12.92
C GLY A 142 -2.78 1.22 13.14
N CYS A 143 -3.35 1.95 12.17
CA CYS A 143 -3.47 3.40 12.22
C CYS A 143 -4.20 3.96 13.45
N ALA A 144 -5.09 3.21 14.07
CA ALA A 144 -5.82 3.63 15.28
C ALA A 144 -5.02 3.42 16.58
N VAL A 145 -4.06 2.49 16.59
CA VAL A 145 -3.44 2.01 17.84
C VAL A 145 -1.94 2.32 17.94
N ILE A 146 -1.26 2.52 16.84
CA ILE A 146 0.19 2.81 16.84
C ILE A 146 0.47 4.27 17.16
N ALA A 147 1.66 4.53 17.71
CA ALA A 147 2.17 5.88 17.91
C ALA A 147 2.64 6.49 16.58
N PRO A 148 2.66 7.84 16.43
CA PRO A 148 3.05 8.51 15.19
C PRO A 148 4.43 8.12 14.65
N TRP A 149 5.42 7.96 15.52
CA TRP A 149 6.75 7.51 15.12
C TRP A 149 6.74 6.08 14.53
N ALA A 150 5.88 5.21 15.07
CA ALA A 150 5.71 3.86 14.55
C ALA A 150 5.03 3.85 13.17
N ALA A 151 4.13 4.81 12.89
CA ALA A 151 3.56 4.97 11.57
C ALA A 151 4.61 5.33 10.51
N VAL A 152 5.62 6.14 10.87
CA VAL A 152 6.77 6.43 9.99
C VAL A 152 7.56 5.13 9.69
N LEU A 153 7.84 4.32 10.72
CA LEU A 153 8.51 3.03 10.52
C LEU A 153 7.67 2.05 9.70
N THR A 154 6.34 2.06 9.89
CA THR A 154 5.42 1.27 9.05
C THR A 154 5.55 1.66 7.59
N GLY A 155 5.61 2.97 7.28
CA GLY A 155 5.83 3.45 5.92
C GLY A 155 7.20 3.04 5.35
N PHE A 156 8.25 3.07 6.15
CA PHE A 156 9.56 2.57 5.70
C PHE A 156 9.52 1.07 5.39
N GLY A 157 8.88 0.28 6.25
CA GLY A 157 8.65 -1.14 5.99
C GLY A 157 7.87 -1.38 4.71
N ALA A 158 6.82 -0.58 4.46
CA ALA A 158 6.02 -0.65 3.25
C ALA A 158 6.84 -0.37 1.98
N ALA A 159 7.69 0.66 2.00
CA ALA A 159 8.56 0.98 0.86
C ALA A 159 9.52 -0.16 0.52
N VAL A 160 10.13 -0.77 1.52
CA VAL A 160 11.02 -1.92 1.34
C VAL A 160 10.25 -3.12 0.80
N SER A 161 9.10 -3.45 1.41
CA SER A 161 8.26 -4.58 0.98
C SER A 161 7.76 -4.40 -0.45
N TYR A 162 7.28 -3.19 -0.79
CA TYR A 162 6.88 -2.84 -2.15
C TYR A 162 8.02 -3.06 -3.15
N THR A 163 9.21 -2.51 -2.85
CA THR A 163 10.36 -2.61 -3.75
C THR A 163 10.77 -4.07 -3.98
N LEU A 164 10.80 -4.87 -2.91
CA LEU A 164 11.12 -6.31 -3.00
C LEU A 164 10.02 -7.09 -3.72
N GLY A 165 8.75 -6.79 -3.45
CA GLY A 165 7.59 -7.43 -4.08
C GLY A 165 7.54 -7.16 -5.58
N SER A 166 7.74 -5.91 -6.00
CA SER A 166 7.80 -5.54 -7.41
C SER A 166 8.97 -6.23 -8.13
N TRP A 167 10.15 -6.24 -7.51
CA TRP A 167 11.29 -6.99 -8.04
C TRP A 167 10.99 -8.49 -8.17
N PHE A 168 10.38 -9.09 -7.14
CA PHE A 168 10.07 -10.52 -7.13
C PHE A 168 9.01 -10.90 -8.17
N SER A 169 7.99 -10.06 -8.37
CA SER A 169 6.98 -10.25 -9.43
C SER A 169 7.61 -10.26 -10.82
N LEU A 170 8.52 -9.33 -11.08
CA LEU A 170 9.27 -9.27 -12.34
C LEU A 170 10.23 -10.47 -12.50
N TYR A 171 10.87 -10.92 -11.43
CA TYR A 171 11.72 -12.12 -11.45
C TYR A 171 10.94 -13.38 -11.81
N LEU A 172 9.70 -13.49 -11.35
CA LEU A 172 8.78 -14.58 -11.71
C LEU A 172 8.13 -14.39 -13.09
N GLN A 173 8.48 -13.33 -13.82
CA GLN A 173 7.88 -12.95 -15.11
C GLN A 173 6.37 -12.73 -15.04
N ILE A 174 5.87 -12.30 -13.88
CA ILE A 174 4.49 -11.88 -13.68
C ILE A 174 4.41 -10.39 -14.00
N ASP A 175 3.58 -10.02 -14.98
CA ASP A 175 3.36 -8.63 -15.35
C ASP A 175 2.25 -8.03 -14.48
N ASP A 176 2.64 -7.46 -13.36
CA ASP A 176 1.74 -6.71 -12.47
C ASP A 176 1.65 -5.26 -12.97
N VAL A 177 0.61 -4.97 -13.74
CA VAL A 177 0.45 -3.70 -14.47
C VAL A 177 0.38 -2.48 -13.55
N THR A 178 -0.16 -2.67 -12.36
CA THR A 178 -0.42 -1.61 -11.37
C THR A 178 0.37 -1.79 -10.08
N ASP A 179 1.30 -2.73 -10.05
CA ASP A 179 2.02 -3.16 -8.83
C ASP A 179 1.08 -3.57 -7.66
N ALA A 180 -0.15 -4.03 -7.99
CA ALA A 180 -1.15 -4.41 -6.99
C ALA A 180 -0.75 -5.65 -6.17
N ILE A 181 0.14 -6.49 -6.70
CA ILE A 181 0.70 -7.65 -5.99
C ILE A 181 1.76 -7.20 -5.00
N ALA A 182 2.54 -6.18 -5.37
CA ALA A 182 3.68 -5.70 -4.60
C ALA A 182 3.27 -4.72 -3.49
N ILE A 183 2.14 -4.02 -3.67
CA ILE A 183 1.54 -3.05 -2.72
C ILE A 183 0.74 -3.77 -1.65
#